data_77bb56fda1706497e6c61775a2895871
#
_entry.id   77bb56fda1706497e6c61775a2895871
#
_cell.length_a   1.000
_cell.length_b   1.000
_cell.length_c   1.000
_cell.angle_alpha   90.00
_cell.angle_beta   90.00
_cell.angle_gamma   90.00
#
_symmetry.space_group_name_H-M   'P 1'
#
loop_
_entity.id
_entity.type
_entity.pdbx_description
1 polymer ?
#
loop_
_entity_poly.entity_id
_entity_poly.type
_entity_poly.pdbx_seq_one_letter_code
_entity_poly.pdbx_strand_id
1 'polypeptide(L)'
;MNSSAYREVVDAIVSGRISYSKRALLSVELRTNRRVLSSVHALNDAVISRGDLPRLIRLNAKVNGETLTEFNADGLIIATPTGSTAYSLSAGGPILSPESGVFVVTPICPHVLTNRSVIVSDTSVIEISPGSTEYPTFLSVDGREPVRLPPTSTNR
;
A
#
# COMPACT_ATOMS: atom_id res chain seq x y z
N MET A 1 22.09 -22.82 -9.43
CA MET A 1 22.08 -22.26 -10.78
C MET A 1 23.45 -22.48 -11.41
N ASN A 2 23.52 -23.06 -12.62
CA ASN A 2 24.77 -23.44 -13.23
C ASN A 2 25.47 -22.20 -13.83
N SER A 3 26.81 -22.14 -13.80
CA SER A 3 27.62 -21.01 -14.30
C SER A 3 27.35 -20.65 -15.77
N SER A 4 26.90 -21.60 -16.62
CA SER A 4 26.51 -21.34 -18.00
C SER A 4 25.22 -20.52 -18.12
N ALA A 5 24.25 -20.74 -17.26
CA ALA A 5 22.97 -20.01 -17.25
C ALA A 5 23.15 -18.51 -16.95
N TYR A 6 24.11 -18.14 -16.09
CA TYR A 6 24.44 -16.74 -15.85
C TYR A 6 24.98 -16.03 -17.09
N ARG A 7 25.88 -16.69 -17.84
CA ARG A 7 26.47 -16.13 -19.06
C ARG A 7 25.41 -15.91 -20.13
N GLU A 8 24.50 -16.86 -20.31
CA GLU A 8 23.39 -16.74 -21.27
C GLU A 8 22.48 -15.54 -20.95
N VAL A 9 22.16 -15.36 -19.65
CA VAL A 9 21.34 -14.22 -19.21
C VAL A 9 22.07 -12.90 -19.43
N VAL A 10 23.35 -12.81 -19.06
CA VAL A 10 24.15 -11.59 -19.26
C VAL A 10 24.29 -11.28 -20.77
N ASP A 11 24.55 -12.28 -21.60
CA ASP A 11 24.65 -12.10 -23.04
C ASP A 11 23.32 -11.67 -23.67
N ALA A 12 22.19 -12.19 -23.17
CA ALA A 12 20.84 -11.74 -23.57
C ALA A 12 20.59 -10.27 -23.20
N ILE A 13 20.97 -9.84 -21.99
CA ILE A 13 20.86 -8.47 -21.54
C ILE A 13 21.71 -7.53 -22.40
N VAL A 14 23.00 -7.85 -22.56
CA VAL A 14 23.95 -7.01 -23.31
C VAL A 14 23.58 -6.91 -24.79
N SER A 15 23.04 -7.98 -25.37
CA SER A 15 22.61 -8.02 -26.78
C SER A 15 21.18 -7.47 -27.00
N GLY A 16 20.50 -6.99 -25.98
CA GLY A 16 19.12 -6.47 -26.07
C GLY A 16 18.06 -7.54 -26.38
N ARG A 17 18.38 -8.83 -26.26
CA ARG A 17 17.46 -9.97 -26.48
C ARG A 17 16.69 -10.32 -25.20
N ILE A 18 16.07 -9.30 -24.57
CA ILE A 18 15.27 -9.46 -23.34
C ILE A 18 13.88 -8.89 -23.55
N SER A 19 12.91 -9.49 -22.89
CA SER A 19 11.56 -8.93 -22.77
C SER A 19 11.40 -8.24 -21.43
N TYR A 20 10.66 -7.15 -21.42
CA TYR A 20 10.34 -6.37 -20.20
C TYR A 20 8.87 -6.53 -19.87
N SER A 21 8.58 -6.70 -18.59
CA SER A 21 7.23 -6.59 -18.06
C SER A 21 7.09 -5.26 -17.32
N LYS A 22 6.16 -4.42 -17.76
CA LYS A 22 5.84 -3.16 -17.05
C LYS A 22 5.10 -3.49 -15.77
N ARG A 23 5.41 -2.76 -14.69
CA ARG A 23 4.74 -2.87 -13.40
C ARG A 23 4.29 -1.49 -12.95
N ALA A 24 3.06 -1.42 -12.42
CA ALA A 24 2.59 -0.22 -11.77
C ALA A 24 3.39 0.00 -10.47
N LEU A 25 3.71 1.25 -10.17
CA LEU A 25 4.27 1.68 -8.89
C LEU A 25 3.23 2.53 -8.17
N LEU A 26 3.14 2.34 -6.86
CA LEU A 26 2.35 3.21 -6.00
C LEU A 26 3.23 4.38 -5.56
N SER A 27 2.83 5.62 -5.86
CA SER A 27 3.47 6.81 -5.32
C SER A 27 2.89 7.11 -3.95
N VAL A 28 3.71 7.07 -2.90
CA VAL A 28 3.30 7.25 -1.50
C VAL A 28 3.85 8.55 -0.97
N GLU A 29 2.97 9.43 -0.52
CA GLU A 29 3.34 10.70 0.08
C GLU A 29 2.85 10.78 1.53
N LEU A 30 3.75 11.08 2.44
CA LEU A 30 3.40 11.47 3.81
C LEU A 30 3.22 12.97 3.86
N ARG A 31 2.03 13.43 4.25
CA ARG A 31 1.67 14.86 4.29
C ARG A 31 1.21 15.30 5.67
N THR A 32 1.47 16.55 6.00
CA THR A 32 0.87 17.27 7.13
C THR A 32 0.55 18.69 6.71
N ASN A 33 -0.66 19.20 7.05
CA ASN A 33 -1.05 20.60 6.80
C ASN A 33 -0.66 21.11 5.39
N ARG A 34 -0.94 20.36 4.33
CA ARG A 34 -0.60 20.65 2.92
C ARG A 34 0.90 20.56 2.58
N ARG A 35 1.77 20.20 3.54
CA ARG A 35 3.21 20.04 3.29
C ARG A 35 3.53 18.54 3.11
N VAL A 36 4.24 18.21 2.04
CA VAL A 36 4.83 16.88 1.83
C VAL A 36 6.05 16.75 2.74
N LEU A 37 6.05 15.75 3.60
CA LEU A 37 7.16 15.42 4.50
C LEU A 37 8.11 14.42 3.85
N SER A 38 7.56 13.44 3.14
CA SER A 38 8.34 12.47 2.38
C SER A 38 7.53 11.96 1.19
N SER A 39 8.23 11.50 0.15
CA SER A 39 7.66 10.87 -1.03
C SER A 39 8.53 9.70 -1.42
N VAL A 40 7.91 8.52 -1.61
CA VAL A 40 8.59 7.27 -1.97
C VAL A 40 7.70 6.47 -2.94
N HIS A 41 8.31 5.52 -3.67
CA HIS A 41 7.57 4.60 -4.52
C HIS A 41 7.58 3.20 -3.90
N ALA A 42 6.45 2.51 -4.00
CA ALA A 42 6.29 1.11 -3.65
C ALA A 42 6.08 0.27 -4.89
N LEU A 43 6.76 -0.87 -4.97
CA LEU A 43 6.50 -1.90 -5.97
C LEU A 43 5.34 -2.80 -5.52
N ASN A 44 5.29 -3.13 -4.24
CA ASN A 44 4.26 -4.00 -3.68
C ASN A 44 3.16 -3.21 -2.98
N ASP A 45 3.45 -2.58 -1.85
CA ASP A 45 2.42 -2.00 -1.00
C ASP A 45 2.89 -0.86 -0.08
N ALA A 46 1.90 -0.11 0.39
CA ALA A 46 1.99 0.79 1.52
C ALA A 46 1.04 0.29 2.62
N VAL A 47 1.57 0.07 3.81
CA VAL A 47 0.83 -0.47 4.96
C VAL A 47 0.73 0.57 6.05
N ILE A 48 -0.50 0.88 6.47
CA ILE A 48 -0.78 1.71 7.63
C ILE A 48 -1.23 0.79 8.75
N SER A 49 -0.54 0.82 9.90
CA SER A 49 -0.80 -0.10 11.00
C SER A 49 -0.74 0.57 12.37
N ARG A 50 -1.28 -0.12 13.36
CA ARG A 50 -1.25 0.27 14.78
C ARG A 50 0.09 -0.02 15.49
N GLY A 51 1.06 -0.62 14.78
CA GLY A 51 2.26 -1.17 15.41
C GLY A 51 1.93 -2.30 16.39
N ASP A 52 2.62 -2.36 17.51
CA ASP A 52 2.49 -3.42 18.52
C ASP A 52 1.34 -3.22 19.52
N LEU A 53 0.51 -2.20 19.33
CA LEU A 53 -0.60 -1.91 20.26
C LEU A 53 -1.74 -2.91 20.08
N PRO A 54 -2.28 -3.51 21.17
CA PRO A 54 -3.35 -4.51 21.10
C PRO A 54 -4.75 -3.86 20.95
N ARG A 55 -4.89 -2.82 20.14
CA ARG A 55 -6.14 -2.08 19.95
C ARG A 55 -6.32 -1.73 18.48
N LEU A 56 -7.55 -1.76 18.01
CA LEU A 56 -7.91 -1.36 16.65
C LEU A 56 -7.64 0.13 16.44
N ILE A 57 -7.22 0.47 15.24
CA ILE A 57 -7.16 1.85 14.79
C ILE A 57 -8.34 2.17 13.87
N ARG A 58 -8.72 3.44 13.89
CA ARG A 58 -9.73 3.98 13.00
C ARG A 58 -9.03 4.73 11.88
N LEU A 59 -9.31 4.35 10.64
CA LEU A 59 -8.71 4.93 9.44
C LEU A 59 -9.81 5.43 8.51
N ASN A 60 -9.78 6.71 8.18
CA ASN A 60 -10.67 7.30 7.18
C ASN A 60 -10.00 7.18 5.81
N ALA A 61 -10.68 6.58 4.85
CA ALA A 61 -10.23 6.45 3.48
C ALA A 61 -11.08 7.31 2.54
N LYS A 62 -10.38 8.03 1.64
CA LYS A 62 -11.00 8.76 0.53
C LYS A 62 -10.37 8.34 -0.78
N VAL A 63 -11.15 8.38 -1.83
CA VAL A 63 -10.70 8.14 -3.21
C VAL A 63 -11.12 9.33 -4.06
N ASN A 64 -10.17 10.01 -4.68
CA ASN A 64 -10.39 11.22 -5.49
C ASN A 64 -11.15 12.32 -4.72
N GLY A 65 -10.89 12.45 -3.41
CA GLY A 65 -11.53 13.42 -2.52
C GLY A 65 -12.87 12.98 -1.94
N GLU A 66 -13.51 11.93 -2.47
CA GLU A 66 -14.76 11.39 -1.96
C GLU A 66 -14.53 10.36 -0.85
N THR A 67 -15.35 10.39 0.19
CA THR A 67 -15.27 9.43 1.29
C THR A 67 -15.64 8.03 0.80
N LEU A 68 -14.68 7.10 0.89
CA LEU A 68 -14.89 5.70 0.59
C LEU A 68 -15.57 5.00 1.77
N THR A 69 -14.90 4.98 2.91
CA THR A 69 -15.40 4.38 4.16
C THR A 69 -14.46 4.69 5.33
N GLU A 70 -14.90 4.37 6.53
CA GLU A 70 -14.08 4.31 7.74
C GLU A 70 -13.76 2.83 8.05
N PHE A 71 -12.49 2.50 8.21
CA PHE A 71 -12.03 1.19 8.61
C PHE A 71 -11.69 1.16 10.10
N ASN A 72 -12.25 0.19 10.83
CA ASN A 72 -11.83 -0.18 12.18
C ASN A 72 -11.10 -1.51 12.08
N ALA A 73 -9.78 -1.49 12.13
CA ALA A 73 -8.92 -2.63 11.80
C ALA A 73 -7.56 -2.54 12.52
N ASP A 74 -6.76 -3.59 12.42
CA ASP A 74 -5.35 -3.56 12.83
C ASP A 74 -4.50 -2.68 11.91
N GLY A 75 -4.97 -2.49 10.67
CA GLY A 75 -4.32 -1.67 9.66
C GLY A 75 -5.03 -1.70 8.33
N LEU A 76 -4.42 -1.07 7.34
CA LEU A 76 -4.89 -0.99 5.97
C LEU A 76 -3.71 -1.12 5.01
N ILE A 77 -3.85 -1.94 3.99
CA ILE A 77 -2.86 -2.16 2.94
C ILE A 77 -3.37 -1.55 1.65
N ILE A 78 -2.56 -0.73 1.01
CA ILE A 78 -2.77 -0.28 -0.35
C ILE A 78 -1.73 -1.00 -1.22
N ALA A 79 -2.17 -1.92 -2.09
CA ALA A 79 -1.27 -2.75 -2.87
C ALA A 79 -1.43 -2.53 -4.38
N THR A 80 -0.30 -2.59 -5.07
CA THR A 80 -0.24 -2.69 -6.53
C THR A 80 -0.68 -4.09 -6.99
N PRO A 81 -0.91 -4.33 -8.28
CA PRO A 81 -1.10 -5.68 -8.79
C PRO A 81 0.04 -6.64 -8.43
N THR A 82 1.28 -6.17 -8.46
CA THR A 82 2.44 -6.97 -8.04
C THR A 82 2.37 -7.33 -6.55
N GLY A 83 2.04 -6.36 -5.70
CA GLY A 83 1.89 -6.53 -4.25
C GLY A 83 0.63 -7.30 -3.83
N SER A 84 -0.36 -7.46 -4.73
CA SER A 84 -1.58 -8.21 -4.43
C SER A 84 -1.32 -9.66 -4.01
N THR A 85 -0.19 -10.22 -4.42
CA THR A 85 0.27 -11.58 -4.06
C THR A 85 1.19 -11.63 -2.84
N ALA A 86 1.48 -10.46 -2.22
CA ALA A 86 2.31 -10.33 -1.02
C ALA A 86 1.44 -10.22 0.25
N TYR A 87 1.64 -9.18 1.07
CA TYR A 87 0.93 -9.03 2.34
C TYR A 87 -0.59 -8.85 2.16
N SER A 88 -1.03 -8.17 1.09
CA SER A 88 -2.45 -8.03 0.76
C SER A 88 -3.16 -9.39 0.65
N LEU A 89 -2.52 -10.39 0.01
CA LEU A 89 -3.07 -11.74 -0.08
C LEU A 89 -3.24 -12.39 1.29
N SER A 90 -2.25 -12.27 2.17
CA SER A 90 -2.32 -12.79 3.54
C SER A 90 -3.40 -12.14 4.37
N ALA A 91 -3.75 -10.87 4.09
CA ALA A 91 -4.86 -10.16 4.70
C ALA A 91 -6.23 -10.48 4.05
N GLY A 92 -6.29 -11.41 3.10
CA GLY A 92 -7.53 -11.81 2.41
C GLY A 92 -7.90 -10.94 1.22
N GLY A 93 -6.96 -10.16 0.69
CA GLY A 93 -7.13 -9.39 -0.53
C GLY A 93 -7.18 -10.26 -1.79
N PRO A 94 -7.76 -9.78 -2.89
CA PRO A 94 -7.80 -10.48 -4.17
C PRO A 94 -6.45 -10.47 -4.86
N ILE A 95 -6.20 -11.49 -5.69
CA ILE A 95 -5.07 -11.50 -6.62
C ILE A 95 -5.46 -10.66 -7.84
N LEU A 96 -4.58 -9.74 -8.21
CA LEU A 96 -4.75 -8.87 -9.36
C LEU A 96 -3.79 -9.30 -10.50
N SER A 97 -4.27 -9.22 -11.74
CA SER A 97 -3.38 -9.36 -12.90
C SER A 97 -2.36 -8.22 -12.91
N PRO A 98 -1.08 -8.47 -13.20
CA PRO A 98 -0.04 -7.43 -13.24
C PRO A 98 -0.36 -6.22 -14.13
N GLU A 99 -1.20 -6.41 -15.15
CA GLU A 99 -1.56 -5.39 -16.15
C GLU A 99 -2.98 -4.83 -15.95
N SER A 100 -3.59 -5.07 -14.79
CA SER A 100 -5.01 -4.75 -14.57
C SER A 100 -5.34 -3.25 -14.46
N GLY A 101 -4.34 -2.37 -14.33
CA GLY A 101 -4.56 -0.92 -14.21
C GLY A 101 -5.34 -0.51 -12.95
N VAL A 102 -5.18 -1.27 -11.86
CA VAL A 102 -5.89 -1.03 -10.60
C VAL A 102 -4.99 -1.20 -9.39
N PHE A 103 -5.36 -0.60 -8.27
CA PHE A 103 -4.83 -0.87 -6.94
C PHE A 103 -5.90 -1.53 -6.07
N VAL A 104 -5.48 -2.19 -5.02
CA VAL A 104 -6.39 -2.76 -4.02
C VAL A 104 -6.13 -2.17 -2.64
N VAL A 105 -7.22 -1.82 -1.96
CA VAL A 105 -7.23 -1.38 -0.56
C VAL A 105 -7.76 -2.52 0.28
N THR A 106 -6.94 -3.14 1.11
CA THR A 106 -7.27 -4.34 1.90
C THR A 106 -7.12 -4.06 3.40
N PRO A 107 -8.20 -4.18 4.20
CA PRO A 107 -8.09 -4.03 5.64
C PRO A 107 -7.42 -5.25 6.29
N ILE A 108 -6.64 -5.02 7.35
CA ILE A 108 -6.00 -6.06 8.16
C ILE A 108 -6.90 -6.34 9.38
N CYS A 109 -7.38 -7.56 9.51
CA CYS A 109 -8.24 -8.00 10.62
C CYS A 109 -9.36 -6.99 10.96
N PRO A 110 -10.23 -6.62 9.99
CA PRO A 110 -11.29 -5.66 10.25
C PRO A 110 -12.31 -6.20 11.25
N HIS A 111 -12.77 -5.35 12.16
CA HIS A 111 -13.77 -5.75 13.17
C HIS A 111 -15.19 -5.85 12.59
N VAL A 112 -15.45 -5.22 11.46
CA VAL A 112 -16.74 -5.24 10.78
C VAL A 112 -16.65 -6.14 9.56
N LEU A 113 -17.46 -7.20 9.53
CA LEU A 113 -17.46 -8.22 8.45
C LEU A 113 -17.78 -7.65 7.07
N THR A 114 -18.37 -6.47 6.98
CA THR A 114 -18.66 -5.78 5.72
C THR A 114 -17.45 -5.02 5.14
N ASN A 115 -16.41 -4.80 5.93
CA ASN A 115 -15.19 -4.15 5.46
C ASN A 115 -14.38 -5.13 4.59
N ARG A 116 -14.67 -5.10 3.29
CA ARG A 116 -14.01 -5.91 2.26
C ARG A 116 -12.91 -5.10 1.58
N SER A 117 -12.04 -5.80 0.87
CA SER A 117 -11.09 -5.15 -0.03
C SER A 117 -11.84 -4.37 -1.11
N VAL A 118 -11.33 -3.19 -1.43
CA VAL A 118 -11.87 -2.31 -2.48
C VAL A 118 -10.83 -2.17 -3.58
N ILE A 119 -11.27 -2.35 -4.82
CA ILE A 119 -10.43 -2.16 -6.00
C ILE A 119 -10.70 -0.77 -6.56
N VAL A 120 -9.64 -0.02 -6.84
CA VAL A 120 -9.70 1.34 -7.39
C VAL A 120 -8.78 1.45 -8.61
N SER A 121 -9.02 2.42 -9.50
CA SER A 121 -8.11 2.67 -10.62
C SER A 121 -6.71 3.03 -10.14
N ASP A 122 -5.66 2.64 -10.85
CA ASP A 122 -4.27 3.03 -10.58
C ASP A 122 -3.99 4.52 -10.83
N THR A 123 -4.93 5.22 -11.48
CA THR A 123 -4.91 6.68 -11.65
C THR A 123 -5.57 7.44 -10.50
N SER A 124 -6.17 6.73 -9.53
CA SER A 124 -6.86 7.35 -8.40
C SER A 124 -5.88 7.89 -7.37
N VAL A 125 -6.29 8.97 -6.70
CA VAL A 125 -5.65 9.48 -5.49
C VAL A 125 -6.36 8.85 -4.29
N ILE A 126 -5.62 8.06 -3.51
CA ILE A 126 -6.10 7.42 -2.29
C ILE A 126 -5.55 8.19 -1.09
N GLU A 127 -6.42 8.75 -0.26
CA GLU A 127 -6.03 9.50 0.93
C GLU A 127 -6.44 8.70 2.16
N ILE A 128 -5.48 8.42 3.03
CA ILE A 128 -5.74 7.74 4.31
C ILE A 128 -5.32 8.65 5.45
N SER A 129 -6.22 8.81 6.40
CA SER A 129 -5.95 9.58 7.62
C SER A 129 -6.39 8.82 8.87
N PRO A 130 -5.62 8.87 9.97
CA PRO A 130 -6.06 8.37 11.26
C PRO A 130 -7.34 9.09 11.71
N GLY A 131 -8.35 8.34 12.17
CA GLY A 131 -9.61 8.90 12.70
C GLY A 131 -9.52 9.39 14.13
N SER A 132 -8.40 9.10 14.82
CA SER A 132 -8.13 9.53 16.20
C SER A 132 -6.63 9.73 16.37
N THR A 133 -6.26 10.70 17.24
CA THR A 133 -4.85 10.95 17.61
C THR A 133 -4.45 10.23 18.89
N GLU A 134 -5.35 9.45 19.48
CA GLU A 134 -5.13 8.79 20.77
C GLU A 134 -4.02 7.74 20.71
N TYR A 135 -3.88 7.08 19.55
CA TYR A 135 -2.87 6.03 19.36
C TYR A 135 -1.96 6.33 18.18
N PRO A 136 -0.65 6.00 18.30
CA PRO A 136 0.28 6.15 17.21
C PRO A 136 -0.10 5.20 16.06
N THR A 137 0.00 5.72 14.85
CA THR A 137 -0.20 4.98 13.62
C THR A 137 1.08 5.04 12.81
N PHE A 138 1.43 3.97 12.13
CA PHE A 138 2.70 3.82 11.43
C PHE A 138 2.45 3.54 9.95
N LEU A 139 3.35 4.05 9.10
CA LEU A 139 3.41 3.76 7.67
C LEU A 139 4.67 2.95 7.38
N SER A 140 4.51 1.79 6.75
CA SER A 140 5.59 1.01 6.14
C SER A 140 5.36 0.92 4.64
N VAL A 141 6.44 0.97 3.84
CA VAL A 141 6.40 0.89 2.38
C VAL A 141 7.34 -0.21 1.92
N ASP A 142 6.83 -1.21 1.17
CA ASP A 142 7.58 -2.38 0.72
C ASP A 142 8.35 -3.07 1.86
N GLY A 143 7.73 -3.22 3.04
CA GLY A 143 8.34 -3.87 4.20
C GLY A 143 9.51 -3.12 4.83
N ARG A 144 9.74 -1.84 4.48
CA ARG A 144 10.76 -1.00 5.12
C ARG A 144 10.36 -0.67 6.56
N GLU A 145 11.34 -0.16 7.32
CA GLU A 145 11.11 0.24 8.71
C GLU A 145 9.93 1.24 8.82
N PRO A 146 8.98 0.97 9.74
CA PRO A 146 7.78 1.80 9.86
C PRO A 146 8.10 3.20 10.36
N VAL A 147 7.51 4.19 9.72
CA VAL A 147 7.58 5.60 10.12
C VAL A 147 6.29 5.98 10.84
N ARG A 148 6.40 6.62 12.02
CA ARG A 148 5.24 7.11 12.76
C ARG A 148 4.57 8.23 11.98
N LEU A 149 3.25 8.11 11.80
CA LEU A 149 2.44 9.16 11.18
C LEU A 149 2.31 10.37 12.16
N PRO A 150 2.36 11.61 11.65
CA PRO A 150 2.07 12.77 12.46
C PRO A 150 0.60 12.71 12.96
N PRO A 151 0.32 13.24 14.16
CA PRO A 151 -1.04 13.33 14.64
C PRO A 151 -1.86 14.22 13.70
N THR A 152 -3.08 13.78 13.39
CA THR A 152 -4.01 14.59 12.59
C THR A 152 -4.35 15.84 13.42
N SER A 153 -4.05 17.04 12.91
CA SER A 153 -4.49 18.28 13.55
C SER A 153 -6.01 18.34 13.49
N THR A 154 -6.65 18.06 14.61
CA THR A 154 -8.08 18.30 14.78
C THR A 154 -8.27 19.81 14.82
N ASN A 155 -8.70 20.44 13.73
CA ASN A 155 -9.29 21.76 13.81
C ASN A 155 -10.57 21.62 14.65
N ARG A 156 -10.50 22.09 15.90
CA ARG A 156 -11.69 22.42 16.72
C ARG A 156 -12.36 23.65 16.16
#